data_5eba43ce551ef625bcc994d61140746d
#
_entry.id   5eba43ce551ef625bcc994d61140746d
#
_cell.length_a   1.000
_cell.length_b   1.000
_cell.length_c   1.000
_cell.angle_alpha   90.00
_cell.angle_beta   90.00
_cell.angle_gamma   90.00
#
_symmetry.space_group_name_H-M   'P 1'
#
loop_
_entity.id
_entity.type
_entity.pdbx_description
1 polymer ?
#
loop_
_entity_poly.entity_id
_entity_poly.type
_entity_poly.pdbx_seq_one_letter_code
_entity_poly.pdbx_strand_id
1 'polypeptide(L)'
;MSDQIGIMIDIRPFNSLGHANHGWLDAHHHFSFANYYDPERMGWGRIRVWNDDTIGAQSGFPPHPHRDMEIVTYVRTGAITHQDSMGNKGRTGAGDVQVMSAGTGVTHAEYNLEDEQTTLFQIWIETDRPSAPPSWGAMPFPKQSRNGAFQLLASGDVDDGALTINADAKILGATVKAGESIAIDAQPDRHLYLVPSGRVRVNGVEAAARDGVAITGESKVKIEAEEDSELVLVDAR
;
A
#
# COMPACT_ATOMS: atom_id res chain seq x y z
N MET A 1 -27.28 -14.87 -7.75
CA MET A 1 -27.37 -14.71 -6.30
C MET A 1 -26.13 -13.90 -5.95
N SER A 2 -26.25 -12.67 -5.52
CA SER A 2 -25.10 -11.91 -5.01
C SER A 2 -24.70 -12.53 -3.69
N ASP A 3 -23.54 -13.15 -3.63
CA ASP A 3 -22.94 -13.56 -2.38
C ASP A 3 -22.81 -12.27 -1.54
N GLN A 4 -23.61 -12.16 -0.49
CA GLN A 4 -23.46 -11.07 0.48
C GLN A 4 -22.14 -11.33 1.20
N ILE A 5 -21.15 -10.48 0.94
CA ILE A 5 -19.90 -10.47 1.70
C ILE A 5 -20.28 -10.18 3.16
N GLY A 6 -19.94 -11.11 4.06
CA GLY A 6 -20.21 -10.95 5.49
C GLY A 6 -19.38 -9.82 6.10
N ILE A 7 -19.89 -9.17 7.16
CA ILE A 7 -19.11 -8.22 7.95
C ILE A 7 -17.92 -8.97 8.57
N MET A 8 -16.71 -8.49 8.29
CA MET A 8 -15.47 -9.06 8.84
C MET A 8 -14.43 -7.98 9.05
N ILE A 9 -13.80 -8.01 10.23
CA ILE A 9 -12.55 -7.29 10.50
C ILE A 9 -11.56 -8.32 11.02
N ASP A 10 -10.57 -8.65 10.20
CA ASP A 10 -9.54 -9.64 10.50
C ASP A 10 -8.19 -8.95 10.72
N ILE A 11 -7.65 -9.11 11.92
CA ILE A 11 -6.34 -8.58 12.28
C ILE A 11 -5.27 -9.58 11.91
N ARG A 12 -4.28 -9.13 11.15
CA ARG A 12 -3.08 -9.89 10.78
C ARG A 12 -1.88 -9.31 11.53
N PRO A 13 -1.53 -9.89 12.68
CA PRO A 13 -0.47 -9.35 13.54
C PRO A 13 0.87 -9.27 12.79
N PHE A 14 1.59 -8.16 12.95
CA PHE A 14 2.87 -7.93 12.28
C PHE A 14 3.87 -9.08 12.49
N ASN A 15 3.95 -9.62 13.71
CA ASN A 15 4.83 -10.74 14.03
C ASN A 15 4.40 -12.09 13.42
N SER A 16 3.21 -12.18 12.81
CA SER A 16 2.71 -13.37 12.10
C SER A 16 2.88 -13.27 10.58
N LEU A 17 3.36 -12.13 10.07
CA LEU A 17 3.57 -11.93 8.63
C LEU A 17 4.73 -12.81 8.12
N GLY A 18 4.73 -13.07 6.82
CA GLY A 18 5.90 -13.64 6.16
C GLY A 18 7.11 -12.74 6.37
N HIS A 19 8.30 -13.30 6.56
CA HIS A 19 9.51 -12.53 6.81
C HIS A 19 10.68 -13.07 6.01
N ALA A 20 11.40 -12.16 5.35
CA ALA A 20 12.64 -12.45 4.65
C ALA A 20 13.67 -11.36 4.94
N ASN A 21 14.90 -11.77 5.28
CA ASN A 21 16.01 -10.85 5.50
C ASN A 21 17.19 -11.24 4.61
N HIS A 22 17.57 -10.32 3.72
CA HIS A 22 18.66 -10.47 2.76
C HIS A 22 19.88 -9.62 3.12
N GLY A 23 19.94 -9.08 4.34
CA GLY A 23 20.97 -8.15 4.81
C GLY A 23 20.66 -6.70 4.40
N TRP A 24 20.60 -6.43 3.11
CA TRP A 24 20.24 -5.11 2.58
C TRP A 24 18.72 -4.83 2.57
N LEU A 25 17.90 -5.88 2.60
CA LEU A 25 16.44 -5.84 2.61
C LEU A 25 15.93 -6.66 3.79
N ASP A 26 15.12 -6.03 4.65
CA ASP A 26 14.29 -6.69 5.66
C ASP A 26 12.83 -6.50 5.25
N ALA A 27 12.18 -7.57 4.80
CA ALA A 27 10.86 -7.55 4.18
C ALA A 27 9.85 -8.35 5.00
N HIS A 28 8.68 -7.74 5.28
CA HIS A 28 7.54 -8.42 5.87
C HIS A 28 6.39 -8.48 4.86
N HIS A 29 5.82 -9.68 4.67
CA HIS A 29 4.83 -9.96 3.65
C HIS A 29 3.45 -10.15 4.28
N HIS A 30 2.52 -9.24 4.01
CA HIS A 30 1.12 -9.38 4.43
C HIS A 30 0.37 -10.46 3.65
N PHE A 31 0.82 -10.73 2.43
CA PHE A 31 0.29 -11.77 1.53
C PHE A 31 1.42 -12.66 1.02
N SER A 32 1.07 -13.82 0.49
CA SER A 32 2.03 -14.76 -0.11
C SER A 32 2.85 -14.08 -1.20
N PHE A 33 4.16 -14.11 -1.04
CA PHE A 33 5.12 -13.46 -1.91
C PHE A 33 6.48 -14.18 -1.86
N ALA A 34 7.15 -14.29 -3.01
CA ALA A 34 8.44 -14.99 -3.14
C ALA A 34 8.39 -16.40 -2.52
N ASN A 35 9.19 -16.66 -1.51
CA ASN A 35 9.26 -17.96 -0.82
C ASN A 35 8.24 -18.10 0.33
N TYR A 36 7.53 -17.03 0.68
CA TYR A 36 6.45 -17.09 1.66
C TYR A 36 5.15 -17.54 1.00
N TYR A 37 4.59 -18.63 1.48
CA TYR A 37 3.34 -19.17 0.98
C TYR A 37 2.38 -19.50 2.11
N ASP A 38 1.21 -18.86 2.09
CA ASP A 38 0.07 -19.14 2.94
C ASP A 38 -1.19 -19.16 2.07
N PRO A 39 -1.88 -20.30 1.91
CA PRO A 39 -3.05 -20.40 1.04
C PRO A 39 -4.22 -19.51 1.48
N GLU A 40 -4.27 -19.08 2.74
CA GLU A 40 -5.29 -18.17 3.26
C GLU A 40 -4.91 -16.70 3.06
N ARG A 41 -3.69 -16.42 2.59
CA ARG A 41 -3.16 -15.06 2.37
C ARG A 41 -2.64 -14.87 0.95
N MET A 42 -3.41 -15.32 -0.04
CA MET A 42 -3.05 -15.16 -1.46
C MET A 42 -3.36 -13.76 -2.00
N GLY A 43 -4.22 -13.01 -1.32
CA GLY A 43 -4.65 -11.67 -1.68
C GLY A 43 -5.84 -11.22 -0.83
N TRP A 44 -6.34 -10.01 -1.12
CA TRP A 44 -7.53 -9.45 -0.50
C TRP A 44 -8.29 -8.59 -1.53
N GLY A 45 -9.41 -9.09 -2.07
CA GLY A 45 -9.96 -8.52 -3.29
C GLY A 45 -8.88 -8.51 -4.38
N ARG A 46 -8.69 -7.38 -5.03
CA ARG A 46 -7.62 -7.21 -6.04
C ARG A 46 -6.23 -6.90 -5.47
N ILE A 47 -6.10 -6.77 -4.16
CA ILE A 47 -4.79 -6.58 -3.52
C ILE A 47 -4.05 -7.91 -3.53
N ARG A 48 -2.97 -7.98 -4.31
CA ARG A 48 -2.17 -9.21 -4.48
C ARG A 48 -0.94 -9.24 -3.59
N VAL A 49 -0.31 -8.09 -3.36
CA VAL A 49 0.91 -7.95 -2.55
C VAL A 49 0.79 -6.72 -1.67
N TRP A 50 1.25 -6.84 -0.44
CA TRP A 50 1.60 -5.74 0.43
C TRP A 50 2.85 -6.13 1.22
N ASN A 51 3.97 -5.57 0.83
CA ASN A 51 5.24 -5.75 1.53
C ASN A 51 5.55 -4.51 2.35
N ASP A 52 6.00 -4.73 3.56
CA ASP A 52 6.52 -3.71 4.48
C ASP A 52 8.04 -3.89 4.51
N ASP A 53 8.73 -3.06 3.74
CA ASP A 53 10.13 -3.20 3.42
C ASP A 53 10.99 -2.16 4.15
N THR A 54 12.12 -2.61 4.67
CA THR A 54 13.24 -1.78 5.12
C THR A 54 14.44 -2.04 4.22
N ILE A 55 14.88 -1.00 3.49
CA ILE A 55 15.97 -1.08 2.52
C ILE A 55 17.18 -0.35 3.07
N GLY A 56 18.30 -1.04 3.19
CA GLY A 56 19.57 -0.46 3.66
C GLY A 56 20.03 0.70 2.79
N ALA A 57 20.87 1.57 3.36
CA ALA A 57 21.50 2.67 2.64
C ALA A 57 22.28 2.17 1.41
N GLN A 58 22.24 2.92 0.32
CA GLN A 58 22.97 2.64 -0.92
C GLN A 58 22.72 1.24 -1.51
N SER A 59 21.49 0.72 -1.33
CA SER A 59 21.08 -0.60 -1.81
C SER A 59 19.66 -0.59 -2.37
N GLY A 60 19.25 -1.67 -3.02
CA GLY A 60 17.92 -1.73 -3.64
C GLY A 60 17.75 -2.89 -4.58
N PHE A 61 16.62 -2.89 -5.28
CA PHE A 61 16.24 -3.90 -6.24
C PHE A 61 16.87 -3.60 -7.61
N PRO A 62 17.75 -4.48 -8.13
CA PRO A 62 18.31 -4.33 -9.48
C PRO A 62 17.21 -4.47 -10.54
N PRO A 63 17.51 -4.17 -11.83
CA PRO A 63 16.53 -4.26 -12.90
C PRO A 63 15.83 -5.61 -12.94
N HIS A 64 14.49 -5.59 -12.87
CA HIS A 64 13.63 -6.76 -12.91
C HIS A 64 12.32 -6.43 -13.64
N PRO A 65 11.69 -7.42 -14.30
CA PRO A 65 10.51 -7.20 -15.13
C PRO A 65 9.21 -7.34 -14.35
N HIS A 66 8.19 -6.60 -14.80
CA HIS A 66 6.78 -6.75 -14.40
C HIS A 66 5.87 -6.73 -15.62
N ARG A 67 4.70 -7.32 -15.50
CA ARG A 67 3.64 -7.32 -16.49
C ARG A 67 2.27 -7.37 -15.82
N ASP A 68 1.31 -6.64 -16.40
CA ASP A 68 -0.10 -6.66 -16.02
C ASP A 68 -0.33 -6.55 -14.50
N MET A 69 0.32 -5.57 -13.88
CA MET A 69 0.24 -5.29 -12.44
C MET A 69 0.32 -3.79 -12.19
N GLU A 70 -0.50 -3.30 -11.28
CA GLU A 70 -0.40 -1.94 -10.75
C GLU A 70 0.45 -1.97 -9.49
N ILE A 71 1.60 -1.31 -9.50
CA ILE A 71 2.57 -1.30 -8.42
C ILE A 71 2.63 0.09 -7.82
N VAL A 72 2.25 0.18 -6.55
CA VAL A 72 2.23 1.44 -5.78
C VAL A 72 3.29 1.37 -4.70
N THR A 73 4.19 2.34 -4.66
CA THR A 73 5.19 2.49 -3.61
C THR A 73 4.83 3.68 -2.74
N TYR A 74 4.58 3.43 -1.46
CA TYR A 74 4.37 4.44 -0.44
C TYR A 74 5.60 4.52 0.46
N VAL A 75 6.32 5.64 0.45
CA VAL A 75 7.53 5.82 1.26
C VAL A 75 7.16 6.32 2.66
N ARG A 76 7.53 5.56 3.70
CA ARG A 76 7.28 5.95 5.09
C ARG A 76 8.39 6.82 5.64
N THR A 77 9.66 6.43 5.41
CA THR A 77 10.86 7.19 5.82
C THR A 77 11.92 7.09 4.73
N GLY A 78 12.78 8.11 4.62
CA GLY A 78 13.82 8.13 3.60
C GLY A 78 13.30 8.45 2.21
N ALA A 79 13.84 7.80 1.20
CA ALA A 79 13.40 7.92 -0.19
C ALA A 79 13.82 6.72 -1.03
N ILE A 80 13.08 6.51 -2.12
CA ILE A 80 13.40 5.51 -3.14
C ILE A 80 13.60 6.19 -4.50
N THR A 81 14.61 5.76 -5.26
CA THR A 81 14.85 6.22 -6.62
C THR A 81 14.48 5.12 -7.60
N HIS A 82 13.53 5.42 -8.46
CA HIS A 82 13.05 4.57 -9.55
C HIS A 82 13.75 4.91 -10.86
N GLN A 83 14.01 3.88 -11.66
CA GLN A 83 14.41 4.00 -13.06
C GLN A 83 13.83 2.83 -13.86
N ASP A 84 13.32 3.08 -15.05
CA ASP A 84 12.68 2.05 -15.87
C ASP A 84 13.10 2.04 -17.34
N SER A 85 12.67 0.98 -18.06
CA SER A 85 12.94 0.76 -19.47
C SER A 85 12.20 1.72 -20.41
N MET A 86 11.27 2.53 -19.90
CA MET A 86 10.59 3.59 -20.65
C MET A 86 11.37 4.91 -20.62
N GLY A 87 12.46 4.98 -19.84
CA GLY A 87 13.28 6.19 -19.68
C GLY A 87 12.85 7.08 -18.51
N ASN A 88 11.87 6.64 -17.69
CA ASN A 88 11.53 7.38 -16.49
C ASN A 88 12.61 7.20 -15.42
N LYS A 89 12.83 8.28 -14.66
CA LYS A 89 13.66 8.30 -13.47
C LYS A 89 13.10 9.32 -12.48
N GLY A 90 12.99 8.95 -11.22
CA GLY A 90 12.50 9.86 -10.20
C GLY A 90 12.81 9.38 -8.78
N ARG A 91 12.83 10.33 -7.86
CA ARG A 91 13.02 10.11 -6.42
C ARG A 91 11.70 10.39 -5.71
N THR A 92 11.22 9.44 -4.94
CA THR A 92 10.00 9.53 -4.13
C THR A 92 10.41 9.56 -2.66
N GLY A 93 10.07 10.63 -1.97
CA GLY A 93 10.43 10.87 -0.56
C GLY A 93 9.35 10.43 0.43
N ALA A 94 9.65 10.56 1.70
CA ALA A 94 8.75 10.17 2.79
C ALA A 94 7.39 10.90 2.71
N GLY A 95 6.31 10.13 2.76
CA GLY A 95 4.93 10.59 2.60
C GLY A 95 4.46 10.63 1.15
N ASP A 96 5.37 10.60 0.18
CA ASP A 96 5.04 10.64 -1.24
C ASP A 96 4.76 9.25 -1.80
N VAL A 97 4.17 9.21 -2.97
CA VAL A 97 3.74 7.99 -3.65
C VAL A 97 4.23 7.99 -5.08
N GLN A 98 4.64 6.83 -5.56
CA GLN A 98 4.81 6.55 -6.98
C GLN A 98 3.94 5.38 -7.41
N VAL A 99 3.52 5.40 -8.65
CA VAL A 99 2.74 4.34 -9.29
C VAL A 99 3.41 3.91 -10.58
N MET A 100 3.53 2.60 -10.77
CA MET A 100 3.93 2.00 -12.03
C MET A 100 2.84 1.04 -12.50
N SER A 101 2.23 1.34 -13.66
CA SER A 101 1.37 0.40 -14.37
C SER A 101 2.24 -0.42 -15.30
N ALA A 102 2.37 -1.72 -15.04
CA ALA A 102 3.29 -2.56 -15.81
C ALA A 102 2.78 -2.90 -17.21
N GLY A 103 1.46 -3.02 -17.39
CA GLY A 103 0.81 -3.22 -18.69
C GLY A 103 1.44 -4.30 -19.54
N THR A 104 1.79 -3.99 -20.79
CA THR A 104 2.43 -4.94 -21.73
C THR A 104 3.81 -5.41 -21.31
N GLY A 105 4.41 -4.77 -20.32
CA GLY A 105 5.71 -5.13 -19.73
C GLY A 105 6.61 -3.92 -19.53
N VAL A 106 7.30 -3.91 -18.41
CA VAL A 106 8.31 -2.91 -18.06
C VAL A 106 9.40 -3.59 -17.22
N THR A 107 10.63 -3.13 -17.39
CA THR A 107 11.75 -3.49 -16.51
C THR A 107 12.13 -2.26 -15.70
N HIS A 108 12.21 -2.39 -14.38
CA HIS A 108 12.58 -1.28 -13.53
C HIS A 108 13.56 -1.68 -12.43
N ALA A 109 14.18 -0.67 -11.85
CA ALA A 109 15.04 -0.76 -10.67
C ALA A 109 14.57 0.26 -9.64
N GLU A 110 14.65 -0.10 -8.36
CA GLU A 110 14.32 0.77 -7.24
C GLU A 110 15.45 0.73 -6.22
N TYR A 111 16.14 1.85 -6.02
CA TYR A 111 17.28 1.95 -5.11
C TYR A 111 17.05 3.00 -4.03
N ASN A 112 17.39 2.65 -2.80
CA ASN A 112 17.65 3.60 -1.76
C ASN A 112 19.06 4.19 -1.99
N LEU A 113 19.14 5.39 -2.54
CA LEU A 113 20.39 6.13 -2.77
C LEU A 113 20.69 7.11 -1.63
N GLU A 114 19.96 7.01 -0.51
CA GLU A 114 20.19 7.82 0.69
C GLU A 114 21.28 7.20 1.57
N ASP A 115 21.82 7.98 2.50
CA ASP A 115 22.84 7.52 3.45
C ASP A 115 22.25 6.76 4.65
N GLU A 116 20.91 6.79 4.79
CA GLU A 116 20.15 6.12 5.84
C GLU A 116 19.23 5.05 5.23
N GLN A 117 18.73 4.15 6.07
CA GLN A 117 17.72 3.18 5.63
C GLN A 117 16.41 3.85 5.20
N THR A 118 15.77 3.30 4.20
CA THR A 118 14.44 3.70 3.74
C THR A 118 13.42 2.64 4.13
N THR A 119 12.26 3.08 4.64
CA THR A 119 11.11 2.20 4.87
C THR A 119 9.97 2.57 3.96
N LEU A 120 9.33 1.58 3.35
CA LEU A 120 8.26 1.78 2.40
C LEU A 120 7.27 0.61 2.39
N PHE A 121 6.09 0.84 1.83
CA PHE A 121 5.18 -0.21 1.42
C PHE A 121 5.25 -0.39 -0.09
N GLN A 122 5.39 -1.65 -0.52
CA GLN A 122 5.18 -2.09 -1.90
C GLN A 122 3.80 -2.74 -1.97
N ILE A 123 2.88 -2.11 -2.70
CA ILE A 123 1.49 -2.57 -2.83
C ILE A 123 1.24 -2.91 -4.29
N TRP A 124 0.83 -4.16 -4.56
CA TRP A 124 0.49 -4.60 -5.91
C TRP A 124 -1.00 -4.88 -5.99
N ILE A 125 -1.63 -4.31 -7.01
CA ILE A 125 -3.07 -4.45 -7.28
C ILE A 125 -3.23 -5.06 -8.67
N GLU A 126 -4.07 -6.09 -8.78
CA GLU A 126 -4.37 -6.72 -10.06
C GLU A 126 -5.08 -5.73 -10.99
N THR A 127 -4.58 -5.62 -12.22
CA THR A 127 -5.10 -4.66 -13.19
C THR A 127 -6.46 -5.09 -13.75
N ASP A 128 -7.31 -4.11 -14.04
CA ASP A 128 -8.56 -4.29 -14.82
C ASP A 128 -8.34 -4.16 -16.32
N ARG A 129 -7.14 -3.71 -16.73
CA ARG A 129 -6.80 -3.41 -18.13
C ARG A 129 -5.52 -4.16 -18.51
N PRO A 130 -5.58 -5.49 -18.68
CA PRO A 130 -4.41 -6.25 -19.12
C PRO A 130 -3.90 -5.73 -20.47
N SER A 131 -2.60 -5.77 -20.64
CA SER A 131 -1.91 -5.28 -21.85
C SER A 131 -2.11 -3.79 -22.15
N ALA A 132 -2.43 -2.98 -21.14
CA ALA A 132 -2.42 -1.52 -21.28
C ALA A 132 -0.98 -1.01 -21.57
N PRO A 133 -0.82 0.18 -22.15
CA PRO A 133 0.50 0.80 -22.22
C PRO A 133 1.10 0.96 -20.82
N PRO A 134 2.38 0.60 -20.61
CA PRO A 134 3.03 0.82 -19.32
C PRO A 134 3.20 2.31 -19.05
N SER A 135 3.17 2.68 -17.77
CA SER A 135 3.33 4.07 -17.33
C SER A 135 3.96 4.14 -15.94
N TRP A 136 4.54 5.29 -15.63
CA TRP A 136 5.06 5.61 -14.30
C TRP A 136 4.75 7.07 -13.96
N GLY A 137 4.46 7.33 -12.70
CA GLY A 137 4.26 8.67 -12.17
C GLY A 137 4.51 8.73 -10.67
N ALA A 138 4.91 9.90 -10.19
CA ALA A 138 5.07 10.18 -8.77
C ALA A 138 4.47 11.53 -8.42
N MET A 139 3.92 11.66 -7.21
CA MET A 139 3.39 12.91 -6.69
C MET A 139 3.78 13.11 -5.23
N PRO A 140 4.04 14.38 -4.81
CA PRO A 140 4.20 14.70 -3.40
C PRO A 140 2.84 14.70 -2.68
N PHE A 141 2.81 14.06 -1.51
CA PHE A 141 1.65 14.04 -0.62
C PHE A 141 2.10 14.40 0.81
N PRO A 142 2.27 15.69 1.13
CA PRO A 142 2.72 16.12 2.45
C PRO A 142 1.86 15.55 3.58
N LYS A 143 2.50 14.90 4.57
CA LYS A 143 1.81 14.24 5.67
C LYS A 143 0.93 15.21 6.49
N GLN A 144 1.34 16.46 6.61
CA GLN A 144 0.60 17.50 7.33
C GLN A 144 -0.75 17.83 6.68
N SER A 145 -0.86 17.69 5.36
CA SER A 145 -2.09 17.98 4.60
C SER A 145 -3.20 16.96 4.84
N ARG A 146 -2.89 15.79 5.40
CA ARG A 146 -3.84 14.70 5.68
C ARG A 146 -4.06 14.45 7.18
N ASN A 147 -3.77 15.45 8.00
CA ASN A 147 -4.04 15.37 9.44
C ASN A 147 -5.54 15.38 9.69
N GLY A 148 -6.05 14.30 10.30
CA GLY A 148 -7.47 14.14 10.64
C GLY A 148 -8.40 13.84 9.46
N ALA A 149 -7.88 13.58 8.26
CA ALA A 149 -8.69 13.24 7.09
C ALA A 149 -7.92 12.30 6.12
N PHE A 150 -8.65 11.40 5.47
CA PHE A 150 -8.08 10.62 4.38
C PHE A 150 -7.87 11.48 3.13
N GLN A 151 -6.65 11.46 2.61
CA GLN A 151 -6.30 12.01 1.31
C GLN A 151 -6.17 10.88 0.30
N LEU A 152 -6.75 11.07 -0.88
CA LEU A 152 -6.60 10.13 -2.00
C LEU A 152 -5.19 10.29 -2.60
N LEU A 153 -4.47 9.18 -2.71
CA LEU A 153 -3.09 9.12 -3.19
C LEU A 153 -3.00 8.54 -4.60
N ALA A 154 -3.78 7.48 -4.86
CA ALA A 154 -3.92 6.88 -6.18
C ALA A 154 -5.34 6.36 -6.38
N SER A 155 -5.84 6.36 -7.62
CA SER A 155 -7.20 5.98 -7.96
C SER A 155 -7.30 5.37 -9.35
N GLY A 156 -8.25 4.45 -9.52
CA GLY A 156 -8.67 3.97 -10.83
C GLY A 156 -9.50 4.98 -11.62
N ASP A 157 -9.99 6.04 -10.98
CA ASP A 157 -10.70 7.13 -11.61
C ASP A 157 -9.75 8.27 -11.96
N VAL A 158 -9.63 8.58 -13.25
CA VAL A 158 -8.72 9.62 -13.75
C VAL A 158 -9.13 11.04 -13.33
N ASP A 159 -10.41 11.23 -12.99
CA ASP A 159 -10.95 12.54 -12.61
C ASP A 159 -10.74 12.84 -11.10
N ASP A 160 -10.27 11.89 -10.34
CA ASP A 160 -10.03 12.04 -8.88
C ASP A 160 -8.84 12.97 -8.54
N GLY A 161 -8.03 13.37 -9.53
CA GLY A 161 -6.88 14.27 -9.32
C GLY A 161 -5.71 13.67 -8.54
N ALA A 162 -5.69 12.35 -8.36
CA ALA A 162 -4.62 11.56 -7.75
C ALA A 162 -3.76 10.86 -8.84
N LEU A 163 -2.78 10.08 -8.41
CA LEU A 163 -2.06 9.20 -9.33
C LEU A 163 -3.03 8.16 -9.90
N THR A 164 -2.98 7.94 -11.21
CA THR A 164 -3.90 7.00 -11.89
C THR A 164 -3.34 5.59 -11.88
N ILE A 165 -4.19 4.61 -11.55
CA ILE A 165 -3.94 3.18 -11.71
C ILE A 165 -4.99 2.56 -12.62
N ASN A 166 -4.68 1.43 -13.25
CA ASN A 166 -5.61 0.69 -14.12
C ASN A 166 -6.36 -0.41 -13.34
N ALA A 167 -6.95 -0.05 -12.20
CA ALA A 167 -7.70 -0.96 -11.36
C ALA A 167 -8.84 -0.24 -10.63
N ASP A 168 -9.97 -0.93 -10.40
CA ASP A 168 -11.04 -0.44 -9.53
C ASP A 168 -10.59 -0.48 -8.07
N ALA A 169 -9.72 0.45 -7.73
CA ALA A 169 -9.15 0.60 -6.40
C ALA A 169 -8.78 2.05 -6.09
N LYS A 170 -8.67 2.35 -4.80
CA LYS A 170 -8.21 3.62 -4.26
C LYS A 170 -7.18 3.37 -3.17
N ILE A 171 -6.12 4.17 -3.19
CA ILE A 171 -5.11 4.19 -2.13
C ILE A 171 -5.24 5.51 -1.40
N LEU A 172 -5.42 5.46 -0.09
CA LEU A 172 -5.66 6.62 0.77
C LEU A 172 -4.63 6.66 1.89
N GLY A 173 -4.28 7.87 2.30
CA GLY A 173 -3.40 8.10 3.43
C GLY A 173 -4.00 9.12 4.40
N ALA A 174 -3.76 8.95 5.69
CA ALA A 174 -4.14 9.90 6.73
C ALA A 174 -3.11 9.93 7.85
N THR A 175 -3.09 11.01 8.62
CA THR A 175 -2.42 11.07 9.92
C THR A 175 -3.46 11.41 10.99
N VAL A 176 -3.39 10.71 12.12
CA VAL A 176 -4.34 10.87 13.23
C VAL A 176 -3.55 10.95 14.53
N LYS A 177 -3.87 11.93 15.36
CA LYS A 177 -3.23 12.09 16.66
C LYS A 177 -3.85 11.16 17.71
N ALA A 178 -3.06 10.78 18.70
CA ALA A 178 -3.55 10.03 19.85
C ALA A 178 -4.79 10.68 20.46
N GLY A 179 -5.85 9.90 20.70
CA GLY A 179 -7.14 10.36 21.20
C GLY A 179 -8.10 10.91 20.14
N GLU A 180 -7.66 11.08 18.90
CA GLU A 180 -8.53 11.51 17.80
C GLU A 180 -9.08 10.31 17.03
N SER A 181 -10.11 10.55 16.23
CA SER A 181 -10.70 9.54 15.36
C SER A 181 -11.04 10.12 13.99
N ILE A 182 -10.95 9.28 12.98
CA ILE A 182 -11.44 9.56 11.63
C ILE A 182 -12.36 8.43 11.16
N ALA A 183 -13.15 8.70 10.14
CA ALA A 183 -14.00 7.70 9.53
C ALA A 183 -13.99 7.83 8.01
N ILE A 184 -14.22 6.71 7.35
CA ILE A 184 -14.43 6.64 5.91
C ILE A 184 -15.71 5.85 5.62
N ASP A 185 -16.51 6.35 4.70
CA ASP A 185 -17.63 5.59 4.17
C ASP A 185 -17.10 4.50 3.24
N ALA A 186 -17.62 3.31 3.36
CA ALA A 186 -17.22 2.14 2.60
C ALA A 186 -18.43 1.51 1.90
N GLN A 187 -18.18 0.73 0.87
CA GLN A 187 -19.21 -0.07 0.23
C GLN A 187 -19.07 -1.53 0.69
N PRO A 188 -20.16 -2.18 1.13
CA PRO A 188 -20.08 -3.53 1.71
C PRO A 188 -19.54 -4.62 0.79
N ASP A 189 -19.52 -4.39 -0.53
CA ASP A 189 -19.00 -5.31 -1.54
C ASP A 189 -17.52 -5.08 -1.89
N ARG A 190 -16.84 -4.18 -1.15
CA ARG A 190 -15.42 -3.87 -1.35
C ARG A 190 -14.55 -4.50 -0.27
N HIS A 191 -13.28 -4.64 -0.61
CA HIS A 191 -12.24 -5.14 0.26
C HIS A 191 -11.33 -3.99 0.68
N LEU A 192 -11.33 -3.67 1.96
CA LEU A 192 -10.45 -2.65 2.51
C LEU A 192 -9.30 -3.31 3.25
N TYR A 193 -8.10 -2.77 3.09
CA TYR A 193 -6.92 -3.22 3.82
C TYR A 193 -6.18 -2.02 4.39
N LEU A 194 -6.04 -1.98 5.71
CA LEU A 194 -5.43 -0.88 6.45
C LEU A 194 -4.16 -1.34 7.15
N VAL A 195 -3.11 -0.52 7.11
CA VAL A 195 -1.90 -0.70 7.93
C VAL A 195 -1.61 0.60 8.67
N PRO A 196 -1.73 0.61 10.00
CA PRO A 196 -1.41 1.76 10.85
C PRO A 196 0.07 1.77 11.27
N SER A 197 0.65 2.95 11.53
CA SER A 197 1.99 3.06 12.10
C SER A 197 2.03 3.09 13.63
N GLY A 198 0.90 3.34 14.28
CA GLY A 198 0.68 3.31 15.73
C GLY A 198 -0.54 2.48 16.08
N ARG A 199 -0.79 2.28 17.37
CA ARG A 199 -1.95 1.50 17.84
C ARG A 199 -3.25 2.24 17.58
N VAL A 200 -4.23 1.51 17.00
CA VAL A 200 -5.56 2.03 16.67
C VAL A 200 -6.65 1.04 17.02
N ARG A 201 -7.91 1.52 17.05
CA ARG A 201 -9.12 0.69 17.03
C ARG A 201 -9.88 0.93 15.75
N VAL A 202 -10.20 -0.15 15.05
CA VAL A 202 -10.98 -0.13 13.80
C VAL A 202 -12.34 -0.74 14.09
N ASN A 203 -13.41 0.08 14.07
CA ASN A 203 -14.76 -0.30 14.51
C ASN A 203 -14.74 -1.05 15.87
N GLY A 204 -13.89 -0.60 16.82
CA GLY A 204 -13.74 -1.18 18.14
C GLY A 204 -12.74 -2.35 18.23
N VAL A 205 -12.23 -2.87 17.11
CA VAL A 205 -11.23 -3.96 17.09
C VAL A 205 -9.83 -3.36 17.15
N GLU A 206 -9.02 -3.81 18.11
CA GLU A 206 -7.67 -3.31 18.34
C GLU A 206 -6.69 -3.83 17.28
N ALA A 207 -5.84 -2.95 16.75
CA ALA A 207 -4.72 -3.27 15.88
C ALA A 207 -3.46 -2.55 16.36
N ALA A 208 -2.36 -3.28 16.44
CA ALA A 208 -1.06 -2.72 16.80
C ALA A 208 -0.37 -2.07 15.58
N ALA A 209 0.72 -1.38 15.84
CA ALA A 209 1.53 -0.79 14.79
C ALA A 209 1.98 -1.84 13.77
N ARG A 210 1.78 -1.54 12.50
CA ARG A 210 2.14 -2.36 11.34
C ARG A 210 1.34 -3.67 11.19
N ASP A 211 0.32 -3.90 12.01
CA ASP A 211 -0.64 -4.97 11.75
C ASP A 211 -1.39 -4.71 10.44
N GLY A 212 -1.76 -5.77 9.74
CA GLY A 212 -2.71 -5.68 8.64
C GLY A 212 -4.13 -5.81 9.17
N VAL A 213 -5.03 -4.94 8.71
CA VAL A 213 -6.45 -5.00 9.05
C VAL A 213 -7.25 -5.22 7.76
N ALA A 214 -7.75 -6.44 7.58
CA ALA A 214 -8.58 -6.82 6.44
C ALA A 214 -10.06 -6.61 6.79
N ILE A 215 -10.78 -5.84 5.97
CA ILE A 215 -12.15 -5.38 6.27
C ILE A 215 -13.05 -5.66 5.08
N THR A 216 -14.22 -6.27 5.33
CA THR A 216 -15.32 -6.43 4.35
C THR A 216 -16.66 -6.25 5.01
N GLY A 217 -17.70 -5.99 4.20
CA GLY A 217 -19.09 -5.94 4.65
C GLY A 217 -19.48 -4.69 5.43
N GLU A 218 -18.55 -3.80 5.69
CA GLU A 218 -18.79 -2.55 6.43
C GLU A 218 -19.30 -1.44 5.49
N SER A 219 -20.25 -0.64 5.96
CA SER A 219 -20.68 0.58 5.27
C SER A 219 -19.93 1.83 5.74
N LYS A 220 -19.29 1.74 6.90
CA LYS A 220 -18.46 2.79 7.49
C LYS A 220 -17.37 2.19 8.35
N VAL A 221 -16.16 2.69 8.19
CA VAL A 221 -15.00 2.29 8.99
C VAL A 221 -14.55 3.49 9.83
N LYS A 222 -14.67 3.35 11.15
CA LYS A 222 -14.18 4.33 12.13
C LYS A 222 -12.84 3.86 12.67
N ILE A 223 -11.86 4.74 12.68
CA ILE A 223 -10.52 4.48 13.21
C ILE A 223 -10.25 5.45 14.34
N GLU A 224 -9.96 4.92 15.52
CA GLU A 224 -9.65 5.67 16.74
C GLU A 224 -8.17 5.44 17.07
N ALA A 225 -7.39 6.51 17.07
CA ALA A 225 -5.96 6.42 17.35
C ALA A 225 -5.69 6.40 18.86
N GLU A 226 -5.04 5.35 19.36
CA GLU A 226 -4.51 5.28 20.73
C GLU A 226 -3.10 5.87 20.82
N GLU A 227 -2.38 5.89 19.69
CA GLU A 227 -1.08 6.53 19.50
C GLU A 227 -1.11 7.36 18.23
N ASP A 228 -0.21 8.36 18.11
CA ASP A 228 -0.04 9.08 16.86
C ASP A 228 0.20 8.08 15.74
N SER A 229 -0.63 8.11 14.71
CA SER A 229 -0.60 7.09 13.65
C SER A 229 -0.71 7.70 12.26
N GLU A 230 0.16 7.22 11.38
CA GLU A 230 0.01 7.34 9.94
C GLU A 230 -0.74 6.10 9.45
N LEU A 231 -1.75 6.32 8.63
CA LEU A 231 -2.64 5.28 8.11
C LEU A 231 -2.46 5.18 6.59
N VAL A 232 -2.27 3.99 6.09
CA VAL A 232 -2.39 3.71 4.65
C VAL A 232 -3.50 2.70 4.47
N LEU A 233 -4.46 3.04 3.64
CA LEU A 233 -5.66 2.24 3.35
C LEU A 233 -5.76 1.99 1.84
N VAL A 234 -5.97 0.75 1.46
CA VAL A 234 -6.40 0.38 0.12
C VAL A 234 -7.86 -0.06 0.17
N ASP A 235 -8.66 0.50 -0.71
CA ASP A 235 -10.03 0.13 -0.99
C ASP A 235 -10.06 -0.46 -2.41
N ALA A 236 -10.32 -1.76 -2.54
CA ALA A 236 -10.30 -2.49 -3.82
C ALA A 236 -11.54 -3.37 -3.97
N ARG A 237 -11.89 -3.67 -5.22
CA ARG A 237 -12.98 -4.60 -5.54
C ARG A 237 -12.57 -6.05 -5.39
#